data_b1f1a54b9b61d219a42ebf85d44f5559
#
_entry.id   b1f1a54b9b61d219a42ebf85d44f5559
#
_cell.length_a   1.000
_cell.length_b   1.000
_cell.length_c   1.000
_cell.angle_alpha   90.00
_cell.angle_beta   90.00
_cell.angle_gamma   90.00
#
_symmetry.space_group_name_H-M   'P 1'
#
loop_
_entity.id
_entity.type
_entity.pdbx_description
1 polymer ?
#
loop_
_entity_poly.entity_id
_entity_poly.type
_entity_poly.pdbx_seq_one_letter_code
_entity_poly.pdbx_strand_id
1 'polypeptide(L)'
;MAELKKTVLNETHHQAGARMVDFSGWEMPLNYGSQVDEHHQVREKAGMFDVSHMVVTDLFGTDSKSYLQRLLANDVARLKSPGKALYSCMLNEQGGVIDDLVIYWMGDDRYRIVTNAATRTVDLAWMQQQLSGLDAQLLEQPEVAMVAVQ
;
A
#
# COMPACT_ATOMS: atom_id res chain seq x y z
N MET A 1 -4.05 -8.73 -26.45
CA MET A 1 -4.23 -8.69 -24.99
C MET A 1 -3.33 -7.59 -24.48
N ALA A 2 -3.77 -6.77 -23.53
CA ALA A 2 -2.88 -5.77 -22.94
C ALA A 2 -1.74 -6.51 -22.20
N GLU A 3 -0.54 -5.94 -22.24
CA GLU A 3 0.60 -6.46 -21.48
C GLU A 3 0.33 -6.27 -19.99
N LEU A 4 0.54 -7.33 -19.19
CA LEU A 4 0.38 -7.28 -17.74
C LEU A 4 1.50 -6.43 -17.12
N LYS A 5 1.16 -5.64 -16.10
CA LYS A 5 2.13 -4.93 -15.29
C LYS A 5 2.95 -5.94 -14.47
N LYS A 6 4.18 -5.57 -14.14
CA LYS A 6 5.11 -6.41 -13.38
C LYS A 6 5.59 -5.69 -12.15
N THR A 7 5.67 -6.41 -11.03
CA THR A 7 6.32 -5.89 -9.83
C THR A 7 7.84 -5.91 -10.00
N VAL A 8 8.55 -5.22 -9.13
CA VAL A 8 10.02 -5.27 -9.09
C VAL A 8 10.56 -6.65 -8.74
N LEU A 9 9.73 -7.54 -8.17
CA LEU A 9 10.07 -8.93 -7.82
C LEU A 9 9.62 -9.95 -8.89
N ASN A 10 9.02 -9.53 -9.98
CA ASN A 10 8.45 -10.42 -11.00
C ASN A 10 9.44 -11.49 -11.49
N GLU A 11 10.66 -11.08 -11.88
CA GLU A 11 11.68 -11.99 -12.35
C GLU A 11 12.11 -12.99 -11.26
N THR A 12 12.17 -12.56 -10.01
CA THR A 12 12.46 -13.43 -8.86
C THR A 12 11.42 -14.53 -8.70
N HIS A 13 10.13 -14.22 -8.93
CA HIS A 13 9.05 -15.20 -8.89
C HIS A 13 9.20 -16.26 -9.98
N HIS A 14 9.51 -15.84 -11.22
CA HIS A 14 9.78 -16.77 -12.31
C HIS A 14 10.97 -17.69 -12.00
N GLN A 15 12.08 -17.14 -11.51
CA GLN A 15 13.27 -17.92 -11.14
C GLN A 15 12.99 -18.89 -9.98
N ALA A 16 12.10 -18.54 -9.08
CA ALA A 16 11.65 -19.40 -7.99
C ALA A 16 10.63 -20.46 -8.42
N GLY A 17 10.26 -20.52 -9.71
CA GLY A 17 9.33 -21.50 -10.26
C GLY A 17 7.87 -21.21 -9.91
N ALA A 18 7.51 -19.97 -9.65
CA ALA A 18 6.13 -19.59 -9.36
C ALA A 18 5.19 -19.83 -10.55
N ARG A 19 3.99 -20.29 -10.26
CA ARG A 19 2.88 -20.25 -11.21
C ARG A 19 2.33 -18.83 -11.27
N MET A 20 2.62 -18.10 -12.36
CA MET A 20 2.18 -16.73 -12.54
C MET A 20 0.76 -16.69 -13.12
N VAL A 21 -0.03 -15.70 -12.69
CA VAL A 21 -1.41 -15.44 -13.14
C VAL A 21 -1.66 -13.95 -13.31
N ASP A 22 -2.70 -13.59 -14.07
CA ASP A 22 -3.26 -12.24 -14.11
C ASP A 22 -4.02 -11.97 -12.80
N PHE A 23 -3.53 -11.02 -12.05
CA PHE A 23 -4.17 -10.49 -10.85
C PHE A 23 -4.50 -9.01 -11.06
N SER A 24 -5.70 -8.72 -11.53
CA SER A 24 -6.18 -7.35 -11.81
C SER A 24 -5.23 -6.52 -12.68
N GLY A 25 -4.70 -7.14 -13.74
CA GLY A 25 -3.80 -6.51 -14.70
C GLY A 25 -2.31 -6.55 -14.30
N TRP A 26 -1.97 -7.27 -13.23
CA TRP A 26 -0.60 -7.53 -12.81
C TRP A 26 -0.25 -9.00 -12.98
N GLU A 27 0.96 -9.29 -13.42
CA GLU A 27 1.50 -10.65 -13.44
C GLU A 27 2.03 -11.01 -12.05
N MET A 28 1.26 -11.82 -11.30
CA MET A 28 1.54 -12.12 -9.89
C MET A 28 1.66 -13.62 -9.65
N PRO A 29 2.46 -14.05 -8.65
CA PRO A 29 2.59 -15.46 -8.29
C PRO A 29 1.33 -15.95 -7.58
N LEU A 30 0.75 -17.05 -8.09
CA LEU A 30 -0.36 -17.74 -7.44
C LEU A 30 0.14 -18.71 -6.36
N ASN A 31 1.18 -19.49 -6.67
CA ASN A 31 1.84 -20.43 -5.77
C ASN A 31 3.21 -20.84 -6.31
N TYR A 32 4.00 -21.57 -5.50
CA TYR A 32 5.31 -22.13 -5.83
C TYR A 32 5.29 -23.67 -5.79
N GLY A 33 4.11 -24.27 -6.08
CA GLY A 33 3.90 -25.71 -6.14
C GLY A 33 2.56 -26.12 -5.55
N SER A 34 2.36 -25.93 -4.26
CA SER A 34 1.14 -26.35 -3.56
C SER A 34 0.58 -25.23 -2.70
N GLN A 35 -0.58 -24.70 -3.06
CA GLN A 35 -1.30 -23.69 -2.25
C GLN A 35 -1.61 -24.19 -0.83
N VAL A 36 -1.88 -25.50 -0.68
CA VAL A 36 -2.21 -26.10 0.62
C VAL A 36 -0.97 -26.15 1.52
N ASP A 37 0.18 -26.58 0.98
CA ASP A 37 1.42 -26.64 1.74
C ASP A 37 1.92 -25.23 2.12
N GLU A 38 1.80 -24.26 1.21
CA GLU A 38 2.11 -22.86 1.50
C GLU A 38 1.18 -22.28 2.58
N HIS A 39 -0.13 -22.62 2.55
CA HIS A 39 -1.04 -22.24 3.62
C HIS A 39 -0.61 -22.81 4.99
N HIS A 40 -0.27 -24.10 5.05
CA HIS A 40 0.23 -24.72 6.27
C HIS A 40 1.55 -24.10 6.74
N GLN A 41 2.45 -23.80 5.79
CA GLN A 41 3.71 -23.10 6.11
C GLN A 41 3.47 -21.75 6.81
N VAL A 42 2.53 -20.95 6.32
CA VAL A 42 2.15 -19.66 6.96
C VAL A 42 1.54 -19.89 8.34
N ARG A 43 0.66 -20.90 8.48
CA ARG A 43 -0.05 -21.17 9.74
C ARG A 43 0.85 -21.74 10.85
N GLU A 44 1.83 -22.54 10.47
CA GLU A 44 2.68 -23.29 11.41
C GLU A 44 4.05 -22.64 11.64
N LYS A 45 4.50 -21.79 10.71
CA LYS A 45 5.84 -21.19 10.76
C LYS A 45 5.81 -19.72 10.37
N ALA A 46 6.11 -19.42 9.09
CA ALA A 46 6.08 -18.06 8.54
C ALA A 46 5.92 -18.10 7.02
N GLY A 47 5.40 -17.02 6.46
CA GLY A 47 5.31 -16.80 5.03
C GLY A 47 5.62 -15.36 4.63
N MET A 48 6.00 -15.19 3.36
CA MET A 48 6.22 -13.88 2.75
C MET A 48 5.35 -13.76 1.49
N PHE A 49 4.77 -12.57 1.27
CA PHE A 49 3.91 -12.30 0.13
C PHE A 49 4.39 -11.03 -0.58
N ASP A 50 4.61 -11.11 -1.88
CA ASP A 50 4.82 -9.92 -2.70
C ASP A 50 3.51 -9.13 -2.79
N VAL A 51 3.52 -7.92 -2.26
CA VAL A 51 2.42 -6.96 -2.35
C VAL A 51 2.88 -5.66 -3.03
N SER A 52 3.95 -5.73 -3.83
CA SER A 52 4.55 -4.57 -4.51
C SER A 52 3.65 -3.98 -5.60
N HIS A 53 2.56 -4.63 -5.97
CA HIS A 53 1.54 -4.07 -6.86
C HIS A 53 0.73 -2.95 -6.19
N MET A 54 0.69 -2.88 -4.87
CA MET A 54 0.03 -1.81 -4.13
C MET A 54 0.77 -0.48 -4.31
N VAL A 55 0.07 0.63 -4.09
CA VAL A 55 0.61 1.97 -4.27
C VAL A 55 1.26 2.45 -2.99
N VAL A 56 2.55 2.76 -3.06
CA VAL A 56 3.30 3.35 -1.96
C VAL A 56 3.49 4.84 -2.22
N THR A 57 3.06 5.68 -1.28
CA THR A 57 3.20 7.13 -1.37
C THR A 57 3.78 7.68 -0.07
N ASP A 58 4.88 8.41 -0.17
CA ASP A 58 5.44 9.13 0.97
C ASP A 58 4.80 10.53 1.06
N LEU A 59 4.36 10.89 2.26
CA LEU A 59 3.83 12.19 2.62
C LEU A 59 4.81 12.86 3.58
N PHE A 60 5.13 14.12 3.33
CA PHE A 60 6.04 14.92 4.17
C PHE A 60 5.67 16.41 4.12
N GLY A 61 6.04 17.14 5.16
CA GLY A 61 5.72 18.56 5.36
C GLY A 61 5.07 18.82 6.71
N THR A 62 5.13 20.05 7.18
CA THR A 62 4.69 20.42 8.53
C THR A 62 3.19 20.19 8.77
N ASP A 63 2.39 20.18 7.68
CA ASP A 63 0.95 19.92 7.73
C ASP A 63 0.57 18.47 7.50
N SER A 64 1.54 17.55 7.39
CA SER A 64 1.26 16.12 7.08
C SER A 64 0.29 15.48 8.06
N LYS A 65 0.43 15.74 9.34
CA LYS A 65 -0.45 15.19 10.37
C LYS A 65 -1.87 15.73 10.26
N SER A 66 -2.04 17.06 10.13
CA SER A 66 -3.34 17.71 10.01
C SER A 66 -4.04 17.31 8.70
N TYR A 67 -3.28 17.16 7.62
CA TYR A 67 -3.75 16.61 6.37
C TYR A 67 -4.36 15.21 6.53
N LEU A 68 -3.64 14.28 7.17
CA LEU A 68 -4.13 12.93 7.41
C LEU A 68 -5.35 12.89 8.35
N GLN A 69 -5.40 13.74 9.36
CA GLN A 69 -6.56 13.86 10.26
C GLN A 69 -7.82 14.35 9.54
N ARG A 70 -7.67 15.10 8.46
CA ARG A 70 -8.77 15.56 7.62
C ARG A 70 -9.20 14.49 6.60
N LEU A 71 -8.23 13.71 6.08
CA LEU A 71 -8.43 12.75 5.00
C LEU A 71 -9.05 11.43 5.47
N LEU A 72 -8.78 11.02 6.72
CA LEU A 72 -8.98 9.67 7.22
C LEU A 72 -10.08 9.58 8.26
N ALA A 73 -10.73 8.41 8.32
CA ALA A 73 -11.70 8.09 9.36
C ALA A 73 -11.07 7.90 10.75
N ASN A 74 -9.86 7.34 10.81
CA ASN A 74 -9.11 7.14 12.06
C ASN A 74 -8.13 8.29 12.30
N ASP A 75 -7.93 8.66 13.56
CA ASP A 75 -6.98 9.70 13.95
C ASP A 75 -5.55 9.17 13.98
N VAL A 76 -4.69 9.69 13.10
CA VAL A 76 -3.25 9.36 13.05
C VAL A 76 -2.48 9.81 14.29
N ALA A 77 -3.03 10.68 15.13
CA ALA A 77 -2.46 11.03 16.42
C ALA A 77 -2.36 9.83 17.40
N ARG A 78 -3.02 8.71 17.08
CA ARG A 78 -2.88 7.43 17.81
C ARG A 78 -1.52 6.76 17.57
N LEU A 79 -0.82 7.10 16.51
CA LEU A 79 0.54 6.62 16.26
C LEU A 79 1.50 7.34 17.23
N LYS A 80 2.11 6.61 18.15
CA LYS A 80 2.92 7.16 19.25
C LYS A 80 4.42 6.95 19.08
N SER A 81 4.84 6.17 18.10
CA SER A 81 6.25 5.93 17.80
C SER A 81 6.45 5.65 16.30
N PRO A 82 7.60 6.07 15.74
CA PRO A 82 7.97 5.71 14.37
C PRO A 82 7.91 4.21 14.11
N GLY A 83 7.54 3.83 12.89
CA GLY A 83 7.35 2.44 12.47
C GLY A 83 6.00 1.83 12.84
N LYS A 84 5.17 2.52 13.64
CA LYS A 84 3.79 2.06 13.90
C LYS A 84 2.89 2.38 12.73
N ALA A 85 1.94 1.47 12.49
CA ALA A 85 0.96 1.56 11.43
C ALA A 85 -0.46 1.78 11.97
N LEU A 86 -1.30 2.40 11.15
CA LEU A 86 -2.73 2.58 11.37
C LEU A 86 -3.49 2.19 10.09
N TYR A 87 -4.40 1.25 10.21
CA TYR A 87 -5.38 0.97 9.15
C TYR A 87 -6.56 1.94 9.27
N SER A 88 -6.99 2.52 8.15
CA SER A 88 -8.11 3.48 8.10
C SER A 88 -8.80 3.45 6.76
N CYS A 89 -10.04 3.96 6.72
CA CYS A 89 -10.69 4.35 5.48
C CYS A 89 -10.31 5.80 5.13
N MET A 90 -10.15 6.06 3.85
CA MET A 90 -10.10 7.40 3.25
C MET A 90 -11.53 7.80 2.87
N LEU A 91 -11.94 9.00 3.26
CA LEU A 91 -13.32 9.46 3.14
C LEU A 91 -13.45 10.62 2.15
N ASN A 92 -14.60 10.72 1.51
CA ASN A 92 -15.04 11.92 0.82
C ASN A 92 -15.69 12.93 1.80
N GLU A 93 -16.04 14.12 1.32
CA GLU A 93 -16.63 15.19 2.13
C GLU A 93 -17.99 14.84 2.76
N GLN A 94 -18.69 13.86 2.22
CA GLN A 94 -19.98 13.38 2.72
C GLN A 94 -19.81 12.20 3.69
N GLY A 95 -18.57 11.79 4.01
CA GLY A 95 -18.25 10.66 4.86
C GLY A 95 -18.36 9.30 4.18
N GLY A 96 -18.53 9.26 2.86
CA GLY A 96 -18.48 8.03 2.07
C GLY A 96 -17.04 7.51 1.93
N VAL A 97 -16.86 6.19 1.97
CA VAL A 97 -15.56 5.55 1.80
C VAL A 97 -15.13 5.63 0.33
N ILE A 98 -13.92 6.17 0.09
CA ILE A 98 -13.26 6.16 -1.22
C ILE A 98 -12.45 4.87 -1.36
N ASP A 99 -11.57 4.61 -0.37
CA ASP A 99 -10.76 3.39 -0.29
C ASP A 99 -10.34 3.13 1.16
N ASP A 100 -9.74 1.96 1.40
CA ASP A 100 -9.06 1.64 2.65
C ASP A 100 -7.54 1.60 2.44
N LEU A 101 -6.80 1.92 3.48
CA LEU A 101 -5.36 2.09 3.37
C LEU A 101 -4.63 1.88 4.70
N VAL A 102 -3.33 1.70 4.62
CA VAL A 102 -2.44 1.64 5.79
C VAL A 102 -1.51 2.84 5.79
N ILE A 103 -1.41 3.52 6.94
CA ILE A 103 -0.47 4.62 7.15
C ILE A 103 0.59 4.17 8.14
N TYR A 104 1.86 4.39 7.81
CA TYR A 104 3.00 4.21 8.70
C TYR A 104 3.54 5.58 9.10
N TRP A 105 3.73 5.82 10.39
CA TRP A 105 4.48 7.00 10.83
C TRP A 105 5.98 6.73 10.71
N MET A 106 6.68 7.51 9.89
CA MET A 106 8.09 7.34 9.60
C MET A 106 9.00 8.17 10.53
N GLY A 107 8.41 8.94 11.45
CA GLY A 107 9.08 9.91 12.31
C GLY A 107 8.93 11.34 11.81
N ASP A 108 9.01 12.29 12.71
CA ASP A 108 8.78 13.73 12.44
C ASP A 108 7.47 13.94 11.66
N ASP A 109 7.50 14.80 10.65
CA ASP A 109 6.34 15.10 9.79
C ASP A 109 6.29 14.20 8.54
N ARG A 110 6.75 12.94 8.66
CA ARG A 110 6.82 11.98 7.56
C ARG A 110 5.92 10.78 7.80
N TYR A 111 5.13 10.47 6.78
CA TYR A 111 4.26 9.29 6.76
C TYR A 111 4.42 8.54 5.44
N ARG A 112 4.21 7.23 5.48
CA ARG A 112 4.08 6.39 4.29
C ARG A 112 2.66 5.88 4.22
N ILE A 113 2.03 6.06 3.08
CA ILE A 113 0.65 5.67 2.79
C ILE A 113 0.73 4.50 1.81
N VAL A 114 -0.01 3.44 2.08
CA VAL A 114 -0.15 2.29 1.18
C VAL A 114 -1.62 2.14 0.83
N THR A 115 -1.95 2.30 -0.47
CA THR A 115 -3.30 2.16 -1.00
C THR A 115 -3.42 1.00 -1.98
N ASN A 116 -4.65 0.67 -2.38
CA ASN A 116 -4.93 -0.44 -3.27
C ASN A 116 -4.52 -0.15 -4.72
N ALA A 117 -4.06 -1.19 -5.43
CA ALA A 117 -3.59 -1.06 -6.81
C ALA A 117 -4.72 -0.69 -7.79
N ALA A 118 -5.92 -1.24 -7.58
CA ALA A 118 -7.06 -1.05 -8.48
C ALA A 118 -7.61 0.39 -8.44
N THR A 119 -7.54 1.05 -7.30
CA THR A 119 -8.07 2.39 -7.05
C THR A 119 -7.02 3.49 -7.21
N ARG A 120 -5.77 3.13 -7.57
CA ARG A 120 -4.60 4.04 -7.65
C ARG A 120 -4.92 5.43 -8.23
N THR A 121 -5.58 5.48 -9.36
CA THR A 121 -5.84 6.77 -10.06
C THR A 121 -6.81 7.65 -9.27
N VAL A 122 -7.84 7.05 -8.70
CA VAL A 122 -8.86 7.75 -7.88
C VAL A 122 -8.23 8.23 -6.59
N ASP A 123 -7.48 7.37 -5.91
CA ASP A 123 -6.87 7.66 -4.61
C ASP A 123 -5.83 8.77 -4.72
N LEU A 124 -4.90 8.67 -5.67
CA LEU A 124 -3.89 9.70 -5.88
C LEU A 124 -4.51 11.06 -6.25
N ALA A 125 -5.54 11.06 -7.11
CA ALA A 125 -6.23 12.29 -7.47
C ALA A 125 -6.92 12.94 -6.27
N TRP A 126 -7.62 12.15 -5.45
CA TRP A 126 -8.28 12.63 -4.24
C TRP A 126 -7.27 13.15 -3.22
N MET A 127 -6.23 12.38 -2.92
CA MET A 127 -5.17 12.78 -2.01
C MET A 127 -4.50 14.09 -2.45
N GLN A 128 -4.21 14.23 -3.75
CA GLN A 128 -3.61 15.45 -4.29
C GLN A 128 -4.54 16.66 -4.20
N GLN A 129 -5.84 16.48 -4.44
CA GLN A 129 -6.85 17.54 -4.31
C GLN A 129 -6.91 18.07 -2.86
N GLN A 130 -6.84 17.19 -1.87
CA GLN A 130 -6.94 17.54 -0.45
C GLN A 130 -5.68 18.24 0.12
N LEU A 131 -4.58 18.28 -0.64
CA LEU A 131 -3.35 19.01 -0.25
C LEU A 131 -3.46 20.52 -0.44
N SER A 132 -4.48 21.03 -1.12
CA SER A 132 -4.59 22.45 -1.45
C SER A 132 -4.46 23.36 -0.22
N GLY A 133 -3.51 24.28 -0.24
CA GLY A 133 -3.27 25.26 0.81
C GLY A 133 -2.51 24.74 2.04
N LEU A 134 -1.96 23.53 1.97
CA LEU A 134 -1.19 22.90 3.05
C LEU A 134 0.31 22.84 2.70
N ASP A 135 1.15 22.97 3.70
CA ASP A 135 2.58 22.68 3.61
C ASP A 135 2.80 21.16 3.76
N ALA A 136 2.38 20.43 2.74
CA ALA A 136 2.55 19.00 2.64
C ALA A 136 2.73 18.57 1.19
N GLN A 137 3.46 17.48 0.96
CA GLN A 137 3.75 16.94 -0.37
C GLN A 137 3.58 15.42 -0.37
N LEU A 138 3.04 14.91 -1.48
CA LEU A 138 2.93 13.49 -1.78
C LEU A 138 3.95 13.11 -2.85
N LEU A 139 4.71 12.04 -2.61
CA LEU A 139 5.67 11.48 -3.55
C LEU A 139 5.41 9.98 -3.69
N GLU A 140 4.90 9.56 -4.84
CA GLU A 140 4.73 8.15 -5.16
C GLU A 140 6.09 7.46 -5.30
N GLN A 141 6.18 6.20 -4.82
CA GLN A 141 7.39 5.38 -4.79
C GLN A 141 7.20 4.11 -5.66
N PRO A 142 7.18 4.23 -7.01
CA PRO A 142 6.83 3.11 -7.89
C PRO A 142 7.87 1.98 -7.92
N GLU A 143 9.10 2.25 -7.49
CA GLU A 143 10.21 1.29 -7.54
C GLU A 143 10.44 0.55 -6.20
N VAL A 144 9.54 0.75 -5.23
CA VAL A 144 9.68 0.10 -3.92
C VAL A 144 9.09 -1.31 -3.96
N ALA A 145 9.92 -2.31 -3.61
CA ALA A 145 9.40 -3.64 -3.29
C ALA A 145 8.73 -3.62 -1.92
N MET A 146 7.56 -4.24 -1.82
CA MET A 146 6.84 -4.39 -0.57
C MET A 146 6.50 -5.86 -0.33
N VAL A 147 6.90 -6.36 0.84
CA VAL A 147 6.68 -7.75 1.25
C VAL A 147 5.90 -7.77 2.55
N ALA A 148 4.75 -8.46 2.54
CA ALA A 148 4.03 -8.78 3.77
C ALA A 148 4.62 -10.04 4.38
N VAL A 149 4.94 -9.99 5.67
CA VAL A 149 5.47 -11.13 6.46
C VAL A 149 4.44 -11.51 7.49
N GLN A 150 4.11 -12.80 7.55
CA GLN A 150 3.09 -13.33 8.45
C GLN A 150 3.55 -14.60 9.13
#